data_496c072be0331a7980b4d5fba5a104b2
#
_entry.id   496c072be0331a7980b4d5fba5a104b2
#
_cell.length_a   1.000
_cell.length_b   1.000
_cell.length_c   1.000
_cell.angle_alpha   90.00
_cell.angle_beta   90.00
_cell.angle_gamma   90.00
#
_symmetry.space_group_name_H-M   'P 1'
#
loop_
_entity.id
_entity.type
_entity.pdbx_description
1 polymer ?
#
loop_
_entity_poly.entity_id
_entity_poly.type
_entity_poly.pdbx_seq_one_letter_code
_entity_poly.pdbx_strand_id
1 'polypeptide(L)'
;MTGSNIPAALLLAESLGADAVGINCSLGPEQMESFVDEMLTLTNLPIVINPNAGLPVSVNGVTSYPVGPEEFYAYMERFAEKGAAILGGCCGTTPEHIRLLAERLKNKPVKERHIEKKTVEIGRASCRERV
;
A
#
# COMPACT_ATOMS: atom_id res chain seq x y z
N MET A 1 -6.70 12.49 13.47
CA MET A 1 -5.77 11.34 13.50
C MET A 1 -4.37 11.87 13.75
N THR A 2 -3.81 11.54 14.89
CA THR A 2 -2.39 11.75 15.19
C THR A 2 -1.62 10.51 14.69
N GLY A 3 -1.34 10.47 13.40
CA GLY A 3 -0.61 9.35 12.79
C GLY A 3 0.80 9.77 12.38
N SER A 4 1.75 8.86 12.46
CA SER A 4 3.04 9.03 11.83
C SER A 4 2.83 9.20 10.31
N ASN A 5 3.61 10.08 9.69
CA ASN A 5 3.60 10.19 8.23
C ASN A 5 4.30 8.96 7.60
N ILE A 6 4.06 8.72 6.33
CA ILE A 6 4.62 7.57 5.60
C ILE A 6 6.15 7.52 5.70
N PRO A 7 6.91 8.60 5.45
CA PRO A 7 8.36 8.57 5.56
C PRO A 7 8.87 8.10 6.93
N ALA A 8 8.27 8.58 8.01
CA ALA A 8 8.68 8.19 9.36
C ALA A 8 8.34 6.72 9.66
N ALA A 9 7.18 6.25 9.23
CA ALA A 9 6.77 4.86 9.40
C ALA A 9 7.68 3.89 8.62
N LEU A 10 8.01 4.23 7.37
CA LEU A 10 8.92 3.44 6.53
C LEU A 10 10.32 3.38 7.13
N LEU A 11 10.86 4.53 7.55
CA LEU A 11 12.19 4.59 8.17
C LEU A 11 12.25 3.74 9.45
N LEU A 12 11.21 3.81 10.27
CA LEU A 12 11.12 3.00 11.49
C LEU A 12 11.10 1.51 11.15
N ALA A 13 10.26 1.09 10.19
CA ALA A 13 10.16 -0.30 9.77
C ALA A 13 11.50 -0.83 9.23
N GLU A 14 12.18 -0.07 8.35
CA GLU A 14 13.50 -0.42 7.84
C GLU A 14 14.54 -0.52 8.96
N SER A 15 14.52 0.42 9.91
CA SER A 15 15.48 0.44 11.04
C SER A 15 15.28 -0.73 11.99
N LEU A 16 14.07 -1.27 12.08
CA LEU A 16 13.75 -2.46 12.86
C LEU A 16 13.98 -3.77 12.09
N GLY A 17 14.44 -3.72 10.85
CA GLY A 17 14.77 -4.88 10.04
C GLY A 17 13.58 -5.54 9.38
N ALA A 18 12.53 -4.80 9.03
CA ALA A 18 11.41 -5.33 8.27
C ALA A 18 11.87 -5.82 6.90
N ASP A 19 11.37 -6.98 6.46
CA ASP A 19 11.63 -7.56 5.14
C ASP A 19 10.66 -7.04 4.06
N ALA A 20 9.52 -6.51 4.47
CA ALA A 20 8.53 -5.88 3.61
C ALA A 20 7.73 -4.84 4.41
N VAL A 21 7.16 -3.87 3.72
CA VAL A 21 6.29 -2.84 4.32
C VAL A 21 5.04 -2.66 3.48
N GLY A 22 3.97 -2.18 4.07
CA GLY A 22 2.76 -2.01 3.28
C GLY A 22 1.65 -1.25 3.95
N ILE A 23 0.55 -1.12 3.21
CA ILE A 23 -0.69 -0.53 3.68
C ILE A 23 -1.83 -1.53 3.53
N ASN A 24 -2.67 -1.56 4.55
CA ASN A 24 -3.78 -2.49 4.64
C ASN A 24 -5.04 -1.79 5.15
N CYS A 25 -6.18 -2.10 4.54
CA CYS A 25 -7.49 -1.66 5.02
C CYS A 25 -7.71 -0.13 4.98
N SER A 26 -8.78 0.34 5.59
CA SER A 26 -9.22 1.74 5.75
C SER A 26 -9.64 2.45 4.46
N LEU A 27 -8.99 2.19 3.36
CA LEU A 27 -9.18 2.84 2.07
C LEU A 27 -9.46 1.82 0.96
N GLY A 28 -10.12 2.26 -0.10
CA GLY A 28 -10.18 1.54 -1.37
C GLY A 28 -8.93 1.77 -2.21
N PRO A 29 -8.78 1.06 -3.32
CA PRO A 29 -7.58 1.15 -4.14
C PRO A 29 -7.38 2.56 -4.74
N GLU A 30 -8.44 3.23 -5.13
CA GLU A 30 -8.37 4.61 -5.63
C GLU A 30 -7.73 5.56 -4.62
N GLN A 31 -8.20 5.52 -3.36
CA GLN A 31 -7.70 6.40 -2.30
C GLN A 31 -6.28 6.02 -1.84
N MET A 32 -5.87 4.77 -2.05
CA MET A 32 -4.52 4.32 -1.74
C MET A 32 -3.46 4.75 -2.77
N GLU A 33 -3.87 5.15 -3.97
CA GLU A 33 -2.93 5.37 -5.08
C GLU A 33 -1.83 6.38 -4.73
N SER A 34 -2.17 7.50 -4.11
CA SER A 34 -1.19 8.52 -3.71
C SER A 34 -0.21 8.02 -2.65
N PHE A 35 -0.69 7.20 -1.71
CA PHE A 35 0.16 6.59 -0.68
C PHE A 35 1.10 5.54 -1.27
N VAL A 36 0.61 4.74 -2.21
CA VAL A 36 1.44 3.77 -2.95
C VAL A 36 2.54 4.49 -3.72
N ASP A 37 2.20 5.56 -4.43
CA ASP A 37 3.17 6.36 -5.18
C ASP A 37 4.25 6.94 -4.26
N GLU A 38 3.87 7.50 -3.12
CA GLU A 38 4.82 8.00 -2.12
C GLU A 38 5.74 6.89 -1.59
N MET A 39 5.18 5.76 -1.16
CA MET A 39 5.95 4.63 -0.65
C MET A 39 6.96 4.10 -1.68
N LEU A 40 6.55 4.00 -2.94
CA LEU A 40 7.40 3.51 -4.03
C LEU A 40 8.62 4.40 -4.28
N THR A 41 8.60 5.66 -3.87
CA THR A 41 9.72 6.59 -3.99
C THR A 41 10.63 6.65 -2.76
N LEU A 42 10.21 6.06 -1.63
CA LEU A 42 10.88 6.22 -0.34
C LEU A 42 11.61 4.98 0.15
N THR A 43 11.22 3.79 -0.31
CA THR A 43 11.83 2.54 0.17
C THR A 43 12.11 1.56 -0.96
N ASN A 44 13.21 0.80 -0.81
CA ASN A 44 13.53 -0.33 -1.67
C ASN A 44 12.91 -1.65 -1.18
N LEU A 45 12.32 -1.67 0.02
CA LEU A 45 11.64 -2.86 0.53
C LEU A 45 10.46 -3.25 -0.36
N PRO A 46 10.16 -4.55 -0.47
CA PRO A 46 8.93 -5.02 -1.09
C PRO A 46 7.71 -4.33 -0.47
N ILE A 47 6.83 -3.80 -1.31
CA ILE A 47 5.62 -3.12 -0.85
C ILE A 47 4.42 -4.05 -0.96
N VAL A 48 3.67 -4.15 0.15
CA VAL A 48 2.44 -4.94 0.29
C VAL A 48 1.24 -4.01 0.25
N ILE A 49 0.26 -4.29 -0.62
CA ILE A 49 -0.94 -3.47 -0.79
C ILE A 49 -2.19 -4.34 -0.64
N ASN A 50 -2.98 -4.08 0.39
CA ASN A 50 -4.22 -4.78 0.68
C ASN A 50 -5.39 -3.80 0.91
N PRO A 51 -5.96 -3.21 -0.14
CA PRO A 51 -7.07 -2.27 -0.01
C PRO A 51 -8.40 -2.98 0.29
N ASN A 52 -9.36 -2.23 0.77
CA ASN A 52 -10.76 -2.63 0.76
C ASN A 52 -11.29 -2.63 -0.69
N ALA A 53 -12.38 -3.33 -0.95
CA ALA A 53 -13.06 -3.28 -2.24
C ALA A 53 -13.86 -1.95 -2.41
N GLY A 54 -13.16 -0.83 -2.27
CA GLY A 54 -13.70 0.52 -2.22
C GLY A 54 -13.96 1.03 -0.80
N LEU A 55 -14.51 2.23 -0.70
CA LEU A 55 -14.96 2.76 0.58
C LEU A 55 -16.30 2.12 0.98
N PRO A 56 -16.51 1.83 2.27
CA PRO A 56 -17.76 1.26 2.73
C PRO A 56 -18.92 2.22 2.50
N VAL A 57 -20.00 1.72 1.93
CA VAL A 57 -21.26 2.44 1.77
C VAL A 57 -22.36 1.71 2.53
N SER A 58 -23.28 2.46 3.14
CA SER A 58 -24.44 1.88 3.80
C SER A 58 -25.61 1.83 2.82
N VAL A 59 -26.11 0.64 2.54
CA VAL A 59 -27.30 0.41 1.73
C VAL A 59 -28.35 -0.29 2.61
N ASN A 60 -29.44 0.38 2.92
CA ASN A 60 -30.49 -0.14 3.81
C ASN A 60 -29.97 -0.67 5.16
N GLY A 61 -29.00 0.04 5.76
CA GLY A 61 -28.40 -0.35 7.04
C GLY A 61 -27.37 -1.50 6.94
N VAL A 62 -27.06 -1.99 5.74
CA VAL A 62 -26.05 -3.01 5.49
C VAL A 62 -24.82 -2.36 4.88
N THR A 63 -23.65 -2.66 5.44
CA THR A 63 -22.38 -2.18 4.86
C THR A 63 -22.06 -2.96 3.59
N SER A 64 -21.80 -2.24 2.51
CA SER A 64 -21.43 -2.77 1.21
C SER A 64 -20.15 -2.11 0.70
N TYR A 65 -19.43 -2.81 -0.13
CA TYR A 65 -18.20 -2.32 -0.78
C TYR A 65 -18.41 -2.31 -2.29
N PRO A 66 -18.34 -1.12 -2.95
CA PRO A 66 -18.84 -0.95 -4.30
C PRO A 66 -17.90 -1.42 -5.40
N VAL A 67 -16.60 -1.61 -5.11
CA VAL A 67 -15.61 -1.94 -6.16
C VAL A 67 -15.65 -3.43 -6.46
N GLY A 68 -16.09 -3.77 -7.67
CA GLY A 68 -16.14 -5.15 -8.14
C GLY A 68 -14.77 -5.72 -8.56
N PRO A 69 -14.70 -7.04 -8.83
CA PRO A 69 -13.44 -7.72 -9.11
C PRO A 69 -12.64 -7.14 -10.29
N GLU A 70 -13.29 -6.78 -11.39
CA GLU A 70 -12.61 -6.24 -12.58
C GLU A 70 -12.03 -4.83 -12.34
N GLU A 71 -12.80 -3.96 -11.70
CA GLU A 71 -12.35 -2.62 -11.35
C GLU A 71 -11.21 -2.68 -10.32
N PHE A 72 -11.36 -3.55 -9.32
CA PHE A 72 -10.33 -3.80 -8.32
C PHE A 72 -9.03 -4.28 -8.98
N TYR A 73 -9.12 -5.24 -9.89
CA TYR A 73 -7.99 -5.74 -10.65
C TYR A 73 -7.28 -4.60 -11.41
N ALA A 74 -8.01 -3.71 -12.07
CA ALA A 74 -7.42 -2.63 -12.85
C ALA A 74 -6.54 -1.69 -11.99
N TYR A 75 -6.96 -1.40 -10.77
CA TYR A 75 -6.12 -0.65 -9.81
C TYR A 75 -4.89 -1.44 -9.37
N MET A 76 -5.08 -2.72 -9.01
CA MET A 76 -4.01 -3.56 -8.54
C MET A 76 -2.95 -3.83 -9.62
N GLU A 77 -3.37 -3.96 -10.88
CA GLU A 77 -2.45 -4.07 -12.02
C GLU A 77 -1.56 -2.82 -12.13
N ARG A 78 -2.13 -1.62 -12.02
CA ARG A 78 -1.35 -0.38 -12.02
C ARG A 78 -0.34 -0.33 -10.86
N PHE A 79 -0.73 -0.79 -9.67
CA PHE A 79 0.20 -0.87 -8.54
C PHE A 79 1.35 -1.85 -8.80
N ALA A 80 1.05 -3.01 -9.42
CA ALA A 80 2.07 -3.97 -9.84
C ALA A 80 3.03 -3.35 -10.86
N GLU A 81 2.51 -2.66 -11.87
CA GLU A 81 3.30 -1.98 -12.91
C GLU A 81 4.19 -0.86 -12.34
N LYS A 82 3.75 -0.19 -11.29
CA LYS A 82 4.53 0.81 -10.56
C LYS A 82 5.62 0.18 -9.69
N GLY A 83 5.48 -1.09 -9.28
CA GLY A 83 6.47 -1.85 -8.53
C GLY A 83 6.03 -2.32 -7.14
N ALA A 84 4.72 -2.35 -6.85
CA ALA A 84 4.22 -3.07 -5.68
C ALA A 84 4.49 -4.58 -5.85
N ALA A 85 4.96 -5.23 -4.80
CA ALA A 85 5.46 -6.60 -4.88
C ALA A 85 4.45 -7.65 -4.43
N ILE A 86 3.62 -7.33 -3.46
CA ILE A 86 2.63 -8.24 -2.88
C ILE A 86 1.28 -7.53 -2.91
N LEU A 87 0.31 -8.17 -3.54
CA LEU A 87 -1.01 -7.61 -3.76
C LEU A 87 -2.07 -8.56 -3.21
N GLY A 88 -2.98 -8.01 -2.44
CA GLY A 88 -4.08 -8.75 -1.85
C GLY A 88 -5.31 -7.87 -1.68
N GLY A 89 -6.13 -8.18 -0.71
CA GLY A 89 -7.33 -7.41 -0.41
C GLY A 89 -7.71 -7.49 1.06
N CYS A 90 -8.60 -6.60 1.48
CA CYS A 90 -9.12 -6.54 2.83
C CYS A 90 -10.65 -6.53 2.82
N CYS A 91 -11.29 -5.61 3.52
CA CYS A 91 -12.74 -5.57 3.66
C CYS A 91 -13.47 -5.49 2.31
N GLY A 92 -14.51 -6.29 2.14
CA GLY A 92 -15.31 -6.35 0.94
C GLY A 92 -14.69 -7.11 -0.23
N THR A 93 -13.42 -7.51 -0.18
CA THR A 93 -12.84 -8.40 -1.19
C THR A 93 -13.36 -9.82 -1.03
N THR A 94 -13.64 -10.45 -2.15
CA THR A 94 -14.19 -11.81 -2.26
C THR A 94 -13.16 -12.74 -2.89
N PRO A 95 -13.36 -14.06 -2.84
CA PRO A 95 -12.50 -14.99 -3.59
C PRO A 95 -12.36 -14.64 -5.07
N GLU A 96 -13.37 -14.06 -5.69
CA GLU A 96 -13.32 -13.66 -7.10
C GLU A 96 -12.34 -12.51 -7.34
N HIS A 97 -12.26 -11.51 -6.45
CA HIS A 97 -11.25 -10.46 -6.52
C HIS A 97 -9.83 -11.04 -6.51
N ILE A 98 -9.58 -11.96 -5.57
CA ILE A 98 -8.26 -12.58 -5.42
C ILE A 98 -7.96 -13.55 -6.58
N ARG A 99 -8.96 -14.27 -7.08
CA ARG A 99 -8.80 -15.15 -8.23
C ARG A 99 -8.31 -14.38 -9.46
N LEU A 100 -8.93 -13.24 -9.78
CA LEU A 100 -8.51 -12.41 -10.91
C LEU A 100 -7.06 -11.90 -10.74
N LEU A 101 -6.69 -11.44 -9.53
CA LEU A 101 -5.31 -11.05 -9.25
C LEU A 101 -4.34 -12.20 -9.51
N ALA A 102 -4.64 -13.37 -8.94
CA ALA A 102 -3.78 -14.54 -9.04
C ALA A 102 -3.63 -15.02 -10.50
N GLU A 103 -4.72 -15.08 -11.25
CA GLU A 103 -4.69 -15.56 -12.64
C GLU A 103 -3.95 -14.60 -13.58
N ARG A 104 -4.18 -13.29 -13.43
CA ARG A 104 -3.69 -12.30 -14.40
C ARG A 104 -2.30 -11.73 -14.04
N LEU A 105 -1.90 -11.77 -12.74
CA LEU A 105 -0.61 -11.25 -12.30
C LEU A 105 0.43 -12.35 -12.00
N LYS A 106 0.02 -13.60 -11.90
CA LYS A 106 0.84 -14.76 -11.51
C LYS A 106 2.22 -14.84 -12.17
N ASN A 107 2.33 -14.47 -13.44
CA ASN A 107 3.56 -14.58 -14.21
C ASN A 107 4.16 -13.21 -14.57
N LYS A 108 3.62 -12.12 -14.04
CA LYS A 108 4.20 -10.79 -14.27
C LYS A 108 5.38 -10.60 -13.32
N PRO A 109 6.57 -10.25 -13.82
CA PRO A 109 7.70 -9.95 -12.96
C PRO A 109 7.41 -8.68 -12.14
N VAL A 110 7.87 -8.67 -10.91
CA VAL A 110 7.85 -7.46 -10.08
C VAL A 110 8.85 -6.47 -10.66
N LYS A 111 8.43 -5.23 -10.89
CA LYS A 111 9.31 -4.18 -11.37
C LYS A 111 10.38 -3.90 -10.32
N GLU A 112 11.63 -4.10 -10.67
CA GLU A 112 12.75 -3.73 -9.80
C GLU A 112 12.79 -2.22 -9.59
N ARG A 113 13.00 -1.81 -8.35
CA ARG A 113 13.16 -0.42 -7.96
C ARG A 113 14.52 -0.23 -7.34
N HIS A 114 15.17 0.83 -7.71
CA HIS A 114 16.44 1.23 -7.11
C HIS A 114 16.34 2.69 -6.70
N ILE A 115 16.20 2.91 -5.40
CA ILE A 115 16.10 4.24 -4.82
C ILE A 115 17.40 4.51 -4.07
N GLU A 116 18.07 5.57 -4.43
CA GLU A 116 19.20 6.06 -3.63
C GLU A 116 18.68 6.52 -2.27
N LYS A 117 19.25 5.97 -1.20
CA LYS A 117 18.88 6.36 0.16
C LYS A 117 19.21 7.84 0.36
N LYS A 118 18.21 8.68 0.26
CA LYS A 118 18.30 10.06 0.76
C LYS A 118 18.19 10.01 2.27
N THR A 119 19.13 10.65 2.96
CA THR A 119 19.05 10.88 4.39
C THR A 119 17.78 11.69 4.66
N VAL A 120 16.77 11.07 5.23
CA VAL A 120 15.57 11.79 5.69
C VAL A 120 15.97 12.49 6.98
N GLU A 121 16.02 13.82 6.97
CA GLU A 121 16.12 14.59 8.22
C GLU A 121 14.84 14.33 9.03
N ILE A 122 14.93 13.47 10.03
CA ILE A 122 13.89 13.31 11.03
C ILE A 122 13.93 14.59 11.86
N GLY A 123 12.93 15.43 11.65
CA GLY A 123 12.60 16.65 12.34
C GLY A 123 13.67 17.27 13.24
N ARG A 124 14.11 18.47 12.92
CA ARG A 124 15.09 19.27 13.67
C ARG A 124 14.81 19.45 15.18
N ALA A 125 13.63 19.04 15.67
CA ALA A 125 13.23 19.21 17.07
C ALA A 125 13.81 18.14 18.02
N SER A 126 14.11 16.92 17.55
CA SER A 126 14.53 15.84 18.45
C SER A 126 16.03 15.68 18.64
N CYS A 127 16.87 16.30 17.80
CA CYS A 127 18.33 16.20 17.92
C CYS A 127 19.01 17.32 18.74
N ARG A 128 18.28 18.37 19.15
CA ARG A 128 18.88 19.50 19.90
C ARG A 128 18.79 19.40 21.41
N GLU A 129 18.09 18.44 21.96
CA GLU A 129 17.91 18.31 23.43
C GLU A 129 18.74 17.20 24.08
N ARG A 130 19.77 16.69 23.42
CA ARG A 130 20.73 15.78 24.07
C ARG A 130 22.15 16.25 23.85
N VAL A 131 22.44 17.35 24.44
CA VAL A 131 23.83 17.72 24.84
C VAL A 131 23.80 18.19 26.25
#